data_9073bd8c8e2cc00a1c1ac3a8d7b0312c
#
_entry.id   9073bd8c8e2cc00a1c1ac3a8d7b0312c
#
_cell.length_a   1.000
_cell.length_b   1.000
_cell.length_c   1.000
_cell.angle_alpha   90.00
_cell.angle_beta   90.00
_cell.angle_gamma   90.00
#
_symmetry.space_group_name_H-M   'P 1'
#
loop_
_entity.id
_entity.type
_entity.pdbx_description
1 polymer ?
#
loop_
_entity_poly.entity_id
_entity_poly.type
_entity_poly.pdbx_seq_one_letter_code
_entity_poly.pdbx_strand_id
1 'polypeptide(L)'
;MRSHTALALGASGCMLLSMPPHLDAQASRADSPQVITVSSVAPEKSAALTSTIADLRQRADAFVFLSGGASNMAADQQRALLAMFDALVMLAKAGRRLAVGDGGTRAGFMEAAGLARRASGNAFALIGVAPAGEIPPRGTTAVDPHHSHVVAVDNPAAPAQDSWGSETATMYWVFAKLAEGRPSVAVVANGGGITLTEVEANVRAGRRIILIEGSGRAADALVSLVRKSTSPDAEINNLRARAEKAGLARHADLFHIVPLQGGASALRRAIATALGPAK
;
A
#
# COMPACT_ATOMS: atom_id res chain seq x y z
N MET A 1 7.97 -64.62 -37.78
CA MET A 1 8.93 -64.03 -36.84
C MET A 1 9.14 -62.59 -37.19
N ARG A 2 8.51 -61.69 -36.48
CA ARG A 2 8.76 -60.24 -36.56
C ARG A 2 8.72 -59.68 -35.14
N SER A 3 9.87 -59.25 -34.68
CA SER A 3 10.08 -58.60 -33.38
C SER A 3 9.44 -57.22 -33.36
N HIS A 4 8.62 -56.92 -32.36
CA HIS A 4 8.15 -55.57 -32.04
C HIS A 4 9.04 -55.03 -30.89
N THR A 5 9.81 -54.04 -31.20
CA THR A 5 10.57 -53.25 -30.23
C THR A 5 9.65 -52.14 -29.72
N ALA A 6 9.31 -52.16 -28.43
CA ALA A 6 8.54 -51.11 -27.78
C ALA A 6 9.49 -49.98 -27.32
N LEU A 7 9.25 -48.76 -27.77
CA LEU A 7 9.91 -47.56 -27.26
C LEU A 7 9.22 -47.16 -25.95
N ALA A 8 10.00 -47.11 -24.86
CA ALA A 8 9.56 -46.53 -23.60
C ALA A 8 9.72 -44.99 -23.65
N LEU A 9 8.60 -44.28 -23.54
CA LEU A 9 8.57 -42.81 -23.30
C LEU A 9 8.87 -42.56 -21.82
N GLY A 10 9.99 -41.90 -21.58
CA GLY A 10 10.34 -41.43 -20.24
C GLY A 10 9.46 -40.27 -19.80
N ALA A 11 8.70 -40.46 -18.75
CA ALA A 11 7.98 -39.39 -18.07
C ALA A 11 8.99 -38.55 -17.27
N SER A 12 9.23 -37.30 -17.70
CA SER A 12 9.95 -36.31 -16.93
C SER A 12 9.06 -35.87 -15.76
N GLY A 13 9.31 -36.41 -14.58
CA GLY A 13 8.68 -35.99 -13.33
C GLY A 13 9.13 -34.58 -12.96
N CYS A 14 8.22 -33.63 -13.05
CA CYS A 14 8.37 -32.30 -12.48
C CYS A 14 8.42 -32.44 -10.93
N MET A 15 9.62 -32.34 -10.37
CA MET A 15 9.82 -32.34 -8.93
C MET A 15 9.29 -31.02 -8.39
N LEU A 16 8.04 -31.01 -7.92
CA LEU A 16 7.54 -29.99 -7.03
C LEU A 16 8.35 -30.04 -5.73
N LEU A 17 9.29 -29.12 -5.59
CA LEU A 17 9.93 -28.84 -4.29
C LEU A 17 8.85 -28.30 -3.35
N SER A 18 8.22 -29.21 -2.61
CA SER A 18 7.40 -28.87 -1.46
C SER A 18 8.31 -28.27 -0.39
N MET A 19 8.21 -26.96 -0.19
CA MET A 19 8.81 -26.32 0.99
C MET A 19 8.21 -26.93 2.26
N PRO A 20 9.01 -27.23 3.27
CA PRO A 20 8.51 -27.83 4.50
C PRO A 20 7.59 -26.86 5.24
N PRO A 21 6.45 -27.32 5.78
CA PRO A 21 5.45 -26.48 6.45
C PRO A 21 5.87 -25.94 7.83
N HIS A 22 7.14 -26.04 8.20
CA HIS A 22 7.63 -25.74 9.55
C HIS A 22 8.27 -24.35 9.73
N LEU A 23 8.34 -23.50 8.70
CA LEU A 23 8.92 -22.16 8.86
C LEU A 23 7.90 -21.08 9.28
N ASP A 24 6.60 -21.34 9.19
CA ASP A 24 5.56 -20.37 9.57
C ASP A 24 5.15 -20.43 11.06
N ALA A 25 5.59 -21.45 11.82
CA ALA A 25 5.15 -21.64 13.20
C ALA A 25 6.02 -20.95 14.27
N GLN A 26 7.08 -20.25 13.87
CA GLN A 26 7.99 -19.54 14.79
C GLN A 26 8.06 -18.02 14.50
N ALA A 27 7.02 -17.41 13.95
CA ALA A 27 6.83 -15.97 14.13
C ALA A 27 6.66 -15.74 15.65
N SER A 28 7.72 -15.33 16.30
CA SER A 28 7.69 -15.00 17.73
C SER A 28 6.63 -13.92 17.96
N ARG A 29 5.99 -13.88 19.14
CA ARG A 29 5.05 -12.82 19.56
C ARG A 29 5.63 -11.39 19.41
N ALA A 30 6.93 -11.26 19.14
CA ALA A 30 7.63 -10.01 18.87
C ALA A 30 7.38 -9.44 17.46
N ASP A 31 6.84 -10.22 16.51
CA ASP A 31 6.65 -9.81 15.11
C ASP A 31 5.19 -9.47 14.75
N SER A 32 4.25 -9.60 15.68
CA SER A 32 2.85 -9.21 15.43
C SER A 32 2.67 -7.70 15.59
N PRO A 33 1.87 -7.03 14.73
CA PRO A 33 1.63 -5.60 14.85
C PRO A 33 0.91 -5.25 16.17
N GLN A 34 1.24 -4.09 16.73
CA GLN A 34 0.46 -3.52 17.80
C GLN A 34 -0.88 -3.03 17.22
N VAL A 35 -1.99 -3.61 17.68
CA VAL A 35 -3.33 -3.19 17.24
C VAL A 35 -3.87 -2.13 18.21
N ILE A 36 -4.34 -1.00 17.67
CA ILE A 36 -4.91 0.13 18.41
C ILE A 36 -6.32 0.37 17.89
N THR A 37 -7.34 0.12 18.71
CA THR A 37 -8.73 0.41 18.33
C THR A 37 -9.06 1.86 18.67
N VAL A 38 -9.66 2.57 17.71
CA VAL A 38 -10.05 3.97 17.84
C VAL A 38 -11.44 4.21 17.30
N SER A 39 -12.15 5.20 17.86
CA SER A 39 -13.42 5.66 17.30
C SER A 39 -13.19 6.52 16.06
N SER A 40 -13.98 6.28 15.00
CA SER A 40 -13.99 7.10 13.80
C SER A 40 -14.45 8.56 14.05
N VAL A 41 -15.22 8.78 15.11
CA VAL A 41 -15.80 10.11 15.44
C VAL A 41 -14.81 11.00 16.15
N ALA A 42 -13.90 10.44 16.96
CA ALA A 42 -12.96 11.20 17.78
C ALA A 42 -11.64 10.44 17.96
N PRO A 43 -10.88 10.20 16.88
CA PRO A 43 -9.64 9.42 16.93
C PRO A 43 -8.58 10.10 17.84
N GLU A 44 -8.63 11.44 17.95
CA GLU A 44 -7.72 12.23 18.80
C GLU A 44 -7.87 11.95 20.30
N LYS A 45 -9.00 11.39 20.74
CA LYS A 45 -9.21 11.01 22.14
C LYS A 45 -8.48 9.73 22.53
N SER A 46 -7.95 8.97 21.58
CA SER A 46 -7.17 7.78 21.88
C SER A 46 -5.75 8.15 22.30
N ALA A 47 -5.48 8.03 23.60
CA ALA A 47 -4.14 8.27 24.15
C ALA A 47 -3.10 7.31 23.53
N ALA A 48 -3.47 6.04 23.27
CA ALA A 48 -2.60 5.06 22.63
C ALA A 48 -2.23 5.49 21.21
N LEU A 49 -3.21 5.94 20.39
CA LEU A 49 -2.93 6.43 19.05
C LEU A 49 -2.06 7.69 19.06
N THR A 50 -2.39 8.65 19.92
CA THR A 50 -1.63 9.91 20.04
C THR A 50 -0.18 9.66 20.46
N SER A 51 0.05 8.75 21.43
CA SER A 51 1.39 8.33 21.84
C SER A 51 2.15 7.64 20.70
N THR A 52 1.49 6.73 19.97
CA THR A 52 2.08 6.05 18.81
C THR A 52 2.48 7.03 17.71
N ILE A 53 1.63 7.99 17.37
CA ILE A 53 1.94 9.04 16.40
C ILE A 53 3.17 9.85 16.86
N ALA A 54 3.23 10.24 18.13
CA ALA A 54 4.37 10.98 18.67
C ALA A 54 5.67 10.18 18.58
N ASP A 55 5.66 8.90 18.95
CA ASP A 55 6.81 8.00 18.85
C ASP A 55 7.28 7.81 17.40
N LEU A 56 6.36 7.53 16.48
CA LEU A 56 6.68 7.40 15.05
C LEU A 56 7.29 8.69 14.48
N ARG A 57 6.81 9.84 14.90
CA ARG A 57 7.37 11.14 14.52
C ARG A 57 8.78 11.38 15.08
N GLN A 58 9.12 10.84 16.23
CA GLN A 58 10.49 10.92 16.75
C GLN A 58 11.46 10.03 15.95
N ARG A 59 11.00 8.90 15.46
CA ARG A 59 11.82 7.90 14.74
C ARG A 59 11.94 8.18 13.24
N ALA A 60 10.97 8.86 12.64
CA ALA A 60 10.95 9.14 11.20
C ALA A 60 11.06 10.66 10.94
N ASP A 61 11.75 11.03 9.89
CA ASP A 61 11.85 12.42 9.39
C ASP A 61 11.13 12.62 8.05
N ALA A 62 10.63 11.55 7.45
CA ALA A 62 9.86 11.57 6.21
C ALA A 62 8.79 10.46 6.17
N PHE A 63 7.71 10.71 5.44
CA PHE A 63 6.54 9.84 5.41
C PHE A 63 6.15 9.45 3.98
N VAL A 64 5.84 8.17 3.79
CA VAL A 64 5.34 7.64 2.52
C VAL A 64 3.97 7.02 2.78
N PHE A 65 2.94 7.48 2.07
CA PHE A 65 1.59 6.94 2.21
C PHE A 65 1.22 6.18 0.95
N LEU A 66 0.72 4.97 1.13
CA LEU A 66 0.40 4.05 0.04
C LEU A 66 -1.11 3.99 -0.12
N SER A 67 -1.59 4.21 -1.33
CA SER A 67 -3.00 4.18 -1.69
C SER A 67 -3.23 3.23 -2.87
N GLY A 68 -4.24 2.39 -2.81
CA GLY A 68 -4.59 1.50 -3.92
C GLY A 68 -5.09 0.14 -3.49
N GLY A 69 -4.91 -0.85 -4.34
CA GLY A 69 -5.38 -2.21 -4.10
C GLY A 69 -4.69 -3.23 -4.99
N ALA A 70 -5.08 -4.50 -4.84
CA ALA A 70 -4.56 -5.60 -5.66
C ALA A 70 -5.65 -6.28 -6.50
N SER A 71 -6.91 -5.85 -6.35
CA SER A 71 -8.02 -6.45 -7.08
C SER A 71 -7.82 -6.28 -8.60
N ASN A 72 -8.12 -7.33 -9.34
CA ASN A 72 -8.04 -7.35 -10.82
C ASN A 72 -6.65 -7.02 -11.40
N MET A 73 -5.58 -7.30 -10.65
CA MET A 73 -4.22 -7.17 -11.14
C MET A 73 -3.73 -8.51 -11.71
N ALA A 74 -3.13 -8.50 -12.90
CA ALA A 74 -2.51 -9.68 -13.46
C ALA A 74 -1.30 -10.13 -12.62
N ALA A 75 -1.01 -11.42 -12.60
CA ALA A 75 0.03 -11.98 -11.73
C ALA A 75 1.44 -11.43 -12.00
N ASP A 76 1.75 -11.09 -13.24
CA ASP A 76 3.01 -10.44 -13.62
C ASP A 76 3.08 -8.98 -13.17
N GLN A 77 1.99 -8.23 -13.30
CA GLN A 77 1.87 -6.87 -12.74
C GLN A 77 2.03 -6.89 -11.22
N GLN A 78 1.39 -7.85 -10.55
CA GLN A 78 1.51 -7.99 -9.09
C GLN A 78 2.96 -8.28 -8.70
N ARG A 79 3.66 -9.21 -9.37
CA ARG A 79 5.08 -9.47 -9.11
C ARG A 79 5.96 -8.24 -9.36
N ALA A 80 5.71 -7.50 -10.45
CA ALA A 80 6.45 -6.28 -10.74
C ALA A 80 6.23 -5.20 -9.68
N LEU A 81 4.99 -5.05 -9.20
CA LEU A 81 4.65 -4.12 -8.13
C LEU A 81 5.33 -4.51 -6.81
N LEU A 82 5.29 -5.79 -6.44
CA LEU A 82 6.01 -6.29 -5.26
C LEU A 82 7.49 -5.91 -5.31
N ALA A 83 8.15 -6.16 -6.44
CA ALA A 83 9.56 -5.82 -6.63
C ALA A 83 9.83 -4.30 -6.59
N MET A 84 8.87 -3.45 -6.97
CA MET A 84 9.05 -1.99 -6.86
C MET A 84 9.19 -1.52 -5.42
N PHE A 85 8.60 -2.22 -4.44
CA PHE A 85 8.66 -1.83 -3.03
C PHE A 85 10.04 -2.05 -2.39
N ASP A 86 10.98 -2.73 -3.06
CA ASP A 86 12.40 -2.68 -2.70
C ASP A 86 12.94 -1.25 -2.67
N ALA A 87 12.24 -0.30 -3.30
CA ALA A 87 12.54 1.12 -3.18
C ALA A 87 12.57 1.62 -1.72
N LEU A 88 11.65 1.13 -0.87
CA LEU A 88 11.60 1.47 0.56
C LEU A 88 12.80 0.89 1.30
N VAL A 89 13.17 -0.36 0.98
CA VAL A 89 14.38 -1.01 1.51
C VAL A 89 15.63 -0.21 1.14
N MET A 90 15.73 0.21 -0.13
CA MET A 90 16.87 1.00 -0.62
C MET A 90 16.95 2.37 0.05
N LEU A 91 15.81 3.02 0.33
CA LEU A 91 15.77 4.31 1.04
C LEU A 91 16.20 4.14 2.51
N ALA A 92 15.69 3.13 3.19
CA ALA A 92 16.05 2.83 4.57
C ALA A 92 17.54 2.50 4.72
N LYS A 93 18.09 1.65 3.82
CA LYS A 93 19.52 1.32 3.78
C LYS A 93 20.42 2.51 3.46
N ALA A 94 19.88 3.53 2.75
CA ALA A 94 20.56 4.80 2.51
C ALA A 94 20.49 5.76 3.70
N GLY A 95 20.00 5.32 4.86
CA GLY A 95 19.91 6.11 6.09
C GLY A 95 18.68 7.00 6.19
N ARG A 96 17.70 6.90 5.26
CA ARG A 96 16.47 7.66 5.37
C ARG A 96 15.58 7.08 6.46
N ARG A 97 15.28 7.88 7.48
CA ARG A 97 14.36 7.48 8.56
C ARG A 97 12.92 7.67 8.09
N LEU A 98 12.29 6.56 7.67
CA LEU A 98 10.95 6.56 7.11
C LEU A 98 9.92 6.03 8.09
N ALA A 99 8.69 6.57 8.00
CA ALA A 99 7.48 5.84 8.37
C ALA A 99 6.57 5.73 7.14
N VAL A 100 5.97 4.57 6.97
CA VAL A 100 5.09 4.24 5.85
C VAL A 100 3.69 4.00 6.39
N GLY A 101 2.67 4.49 5.70
CA GLY A 101 1.27 4.29 6.07
C GLY A 101 0.45 3.71 4.93
N ASP A 102 -0.45 2.76 5.24
CA ASP A 102 -1.34 2.10 4.27
C ASP A 102 -2.61 1.54 4.94
N GLY A 103 -3.33 0.62 4.27
CA GLY A 103 -4.53 -0.04 4.76
C GLY A 103 -4.32 -1.22 5.73
N GLY A 104 -3.10 -1.63 6.01
CA GLY A 104 -2.75 -2.59 7.08
C GLY A 104 -3.08 -4.06 6.83
N THR A 105 -3.59 -4.46 5.66
CA THR A 105 -4.05 -5.81 5.41
C THR A 105 -3.08 -6.65 4.59
N ARG A 106 -3.18 -7.98 4.70
CA ARG A 106 -2.38 -8.93 3.92
C ARG A 106 -2.95 -9.05 2.51
N ALA A 107 -2.90 -7.95 1.75
CA ALA A 107 -3.41 -7.90 0.40
C ALA A 107 -2.60 -6.93 -0.47
N GLY A 108 -2.24 -7.38 -1.67
CA GLY A 108 -1.66 -6.56 -2.70
C GLY A 108 -0.41 -5.81 -2.29
N PHE A 109 -0.41 -4.50 -2.52
CA PHE A 109 0.79 -3.72 -2.23
C PHE A 109 0.98 -3.40 -0.74
N MET A 110 -0.02 -3.57 0.13
CA MET A 110 0.14 -3.50 1.58
C MET A 110 1.00 -4.66 2.09
N GLU A 111 0.73 -5.88 1.60
CA GLU A 111 1.61 -7.03 1.83
C GLU A 111 3.02 -6.78 1.28
N ALA A 112 3.14 -6.14 0.11
CA ALA A 112 4.44 -5.75 -0.46
C ALA A 112 5.23 -4.83 0.46
N ALA A 113 4.58 -3.84 1.06
CA ALA A 113 5.19 -2.93 2.03
C ALA A 113 5.64 -3.68 3.30
N GLY A 114 4.82 -4.63 3.78
CA GLY A 114 5.16 -5.52 4.89
C GLY A 114 6.39 -6.36 4.60
N LEU A 115 6.43 -7.03 3.44
CA LEU A 115 7.59 -7.81 3.00
C LEU A 115 8.84 -6.95 2.84
N ALA A 116 8.72 -5.74 2.29
CA ALA A 116 9.84 -4.78 2.17
C ALA A 116 10.36 -4.37 3.57
N ARG A 117 9.45 -4.12 4.53
CA ARG A 117 9.84 -3.83 5.92
C ARG A 117 10.63 -4.99 6.52
N ARG A 118 10.13 -6.22 6.41
CA ARG A 118 10.84 -7.43 6.87
C ARG A 118 12.22 -7.57 6.20
N ALA A 119 12.30 -7.40 4.88
CA ALA A 119 13.56 -7.50 4.12
C ALA A 119 14.57 -6.42 4.48
N SER A 120 14.12 -5.28 5.00
CA SER A 120 14.99 -4.21 5.52
C SER A 120 15.50 -4.47 6.94
N GLY A 121 15.12 -5.57 7.60
CA GLY A 121 15.37 -5.79 9.02
C GLY A 121 14.53 -4.87 9.91
N ASN A 122 13.31 -4.54 9.48
CA ASN A 122 12.40 -3.62 10.17
C ASN A 122 12.94 -2.17 10.30
N ALA A 123 13.74 -1.73 9.32
CA ALA A 123 14.42 -0.45 9.35
C ALA A 123 13.50 0.78 9.22
N PHE A 124 12.21 0.59 8.94
CA PHE A 124 11.20 1.64 8.95
C PHE A 124 9.93 1.19 9.66
N ALA A 125 9.19 2.14 10.22
CA ALA A 125 7.88 1.87 10.79
C ALA A 125 6.83 1.73 9.67
N LEU A 126 5.90 0.79 9.83
CA LEU A 126 4.77 0.60 8.92
C LEU A 126 3.48 0.58 9.74
N ILE A 127 2.61 1.57 9.50
CA ILE A 127 1.34 1.73 10.19
C ILE A 127 0.19 1.50 9.21
N GLY A 128 -0.65 0.52 9.51
CA GLY A 128 -1.88 0.26 8.77
C GLY A 128 -3.08 0.95 9.42
N VAL A 129 -4.08 1.33 8.62
CA VAL A 129 -5.36 1.83 9.12
C VAL A 129 -6.47 1.10 8.39
N ALA A 130 -7.30 0.35 9.12
CA ALA A 130 -8.35 -0.49 8.55
C ALA A 130 -9.66 -0.37 9.36
N PRO A 131 -10.83 -0.61 8.75
CA PRO A 131 -12.09 -0.66 9.49
C PRO A 131 -12.09 -1.87 10.43
N ALA A 132 -12.49 -1.66 11.69
CA ALA A 132 -12.52 -2.74 12.69
C ALA A 132 -13.52 -3.86 12.33
N GLY A 133 -14.54 -3.54 11.54
CA GLY A 133 -15.51 -4.52 11.05
C GLY A 133 -14.95 -5.50 10.02
N GLU A 134 -13.88 -5.14 9.33
CA GLU A 134 -13.29 -5.95 8.25
C GLU A 134 -12.11 -6.83 8.71
N ILE A 135 -11.48 -6.48 9.83
CA ILE A 135 -10.32 -7.21 10.37
C ILE A 135 -10.69 -7.97 11.66
N PRO A 136 -9.91 -9.01 12.05
CA PRO A 136 -10.14 -9.72 13.30
C PRO A 136 -10.13 -8.79 14.54
N PRO A 137 -10.96 -9.06 15.57
CA PRO A 137 -11.80 -10.26 15.71
C PRO A 137 -13.17 -10.18 15.05
N ARG A 138 -13.58 -9.04 14.46
CA ARG A 138 -14.92 -8.84 13.90
C ARG A 138 -15.03 -9.30 12.45
N GLY A 139 -14.02 -9.01 11.64
CA GLY A 139 -13.94 -9.39 10.24
C GLY A 139 -12.97 -10.54 9.97
N THR A 140 -12.84 -10.88 8.69
CA THR A 140 -12.06 -12.04 8.23
C THR A 140 -10.82 -11.64 7.41
N THR A 141 -10.66 -10.36 7.07
CA THR A 141 -9.51 -9.91 6.30
C THR A 141 -8.25 -9.92 7.16
N ALA A 142 -7.28 -10.72 6.76
CA ALA A 142 -6.05 -10.87 7.52
C ALA A 142 -5.26 -9.54 7.58
N VAL A 143 -4.84 -9.16 8.78
CA VAL A 143 -3.87 -8.10 9.00
C VAL A 143 -2.49 -8.60 8.54
N ASP A 144 -1.72 -7.74 7.90
CA ASP A 144 -0.35 -8.09 7.51
C ASP A 144 0.56 -8.16 8.75
N PRO A 145 1.23 -9.30 8.99
CA PRO A 145 2.01 -9.52 10.22
C PRO A 145 3.30 -8.69 10.28
N HIS A 146 3.72 -8.11 9.17
CA HIS A 146 4.95 -7.32 9.09
C HIS A 146 4.73 -5.82 9.32
N HIS A 147 3.50 -5.39 9.58
CA HIS A 147 3.23 -4.05 10.08
C HIS A 147 3.79 -3.88 11.51
N SER A 148 4.21 -2.68 11.85
CA SER A 148 4.57 -2.36 13.24
C SER A 148 3.34 -2.01 14.08
N HIS A 149 2.38 -1.34 13.46
CA HIS A 149 1.15 -0.89 14.10
C HIS A 149 -0.03 -1.06 13.14
N VAL A 150 -1.21 -1.36 13.69
CA VAL A 150 -2.48 -1.32 12.96
C VAL A 150 -3.50 -0.56 13.78
N VAL A 151 -4.10 0.46 13.17
CA VAL A 151 -5.20 1.23 13.73
C VAL A 151 -6.50 0.62 13.22
N ALA A 152 -7.23 -0.04 14.12
CA ALA A 152 -8.57 -0.57 13.87
C ALA A 152 -9.59 0.55 14.13
N VAL A 153 -10.18 1.08 13.06
CA VAL A 153 -11.16 2.17 13.14
C VAL A 153 -12.55 1.61 13.37
N ASP A 154 -13.12 1.89 14.53
CA ASP A 154 -14.46 1.49 14.90
C ASP A 154 -15.45 2.62 14.63
N ASN A 155 -16.59 2.27 14.03
CA ASN A 155 -17.72 3.18 13.83
C ASN A 155 -18.86 2.86 14.81
N PRO A 156 -18.81 3.35 16.05
CA PRO A 156 -19.75 2.97 17.09
C PRO A 156 -21.19 3.45 16.80
N ALA A 157 -21.33 4.51 15.99
CA ALA A 157 -22.64 5.07 15.63
C ALA A 157 -23.35 4.23 14.55
N ALA A 158 -22.61 3.54 13.71
CA ALA A 158 -23.14 2.74 12.61
C ALA A 158 -22.28 1.46 12.39
N PRO A 159 -22.29 0.49 13.31
CA PRO A 159 -21.45 -0.71 13.21
C PRO A 159 -21.69 -1.55 11.93
N ALA A 160 -22.92 -1.52 11.40
CA ALA A 160 -23.26 -2.18 10.13
C ALA A 160 -22.64 -1.53 8.89
N GLN A 161 -22.10 -0.30 9.02
CA GLN A 161 -21.41 0.45 7.98
C GLN A 161 -19.90 0.48 8.20
N ASP A 162 -19.40 -0.27 9.17
CA ASP A 162 -17.98 -0.41 9.47
C ASP A 162 -17.34 -1.37 8.45
N SER A 163 -17.19 -0.88 7.22
CA SER A 163 -16.72 -1.57 6.03
C SER A 163 -15.67 -0.73 5.29
N TRP A 164 -15.06 -1.31 4.28
CA TRP A 164 -14.03 -0.63 3.48
C TRP A 164 -14.46 0.76 3.00
N GLY A 165 -13.64 1.75 3.33
CA GLY A 165 -13.85 3.17 3.05
C GLY A 165 -14.38 3.96 4.25
N SER A 166 -14.96 3.31 5.27
CA SER A 166 -15.41 4.01 6.49
C SER A 166 -14.24 4.55 7.33
N GLU A 167 -13.08 3.91 7.24
CA GLU A 167 -11.84 4.29 7.92
C GLU A 167 -11.12 5.48 7.25
N THR A 168 -11.42 5.78 5.99
CA THR A 168 -10.62 6.70 5.15
C THR A 168 -10.42 8.08 5.80
N ALA A 169 -11.45 8.65 6.43
CA ALA A 169 -11.32 9.94 7.10
C ALA A 169 -10.34 9.87 8.27
N THR A 170 -10.42 8.82 9.09
CA THR A 170 -9.49 8.59 10.21
C THR A 170 -8.08 8.28 9.72
N MET A 171 -7.94 7.47 8.67
CA MET A 171 -6.65 7.18 8.03
C MET A 171 -5.94 8.48 7.64
N TYR A 172 -6.64 9.39 6.96
CA TYR A 172 -6.04 10.64 6.51
C TYR A 172 -5.83 11.65 7.64
N TRP A 173 -6.62 11.58 8.71
CA TRP A 173 -6.30 12.28 9.95
C TRP A 173 -4.98 11.77 10.56
N VAL A 174 -4.79 10.46 10.69
CA VAL A 174 -3.54 9.85 11.16
C VAL A 174 -2.36 10.27 10.28
N PHE A 175 -2.50 10.19 8.96
CA PHE A 175 -1.44 10.56 8.02
C PHE A 175 -1.10 12.06 8.06
N ALA A 176 -2.09 12.92 8.25
CA ALA A 176 -1.87 14.34 8.45
C ALA A 176 -1.08 14.62 9.74
N LYS A 177 -1.45 13.94 10.83
CA LYS A 177 -0.75 14.08 12.12
C LYS A 177 0.68 13.53 12.07
N LEU A 178 0.91 12.42 11.40
CA LEU A 178 2.26 11.89 11.17
C LEU A 178 3.13 12.87 10.38
N ALA A 179 2.63 13.40 9.27
CA ALA A 179 3.37 14.25 8.34
C ALA A 179 3.43 15.73 8.75
N GLU A 180 2.74 16.16 9.81
CA GLU A 180 2.65 17.57 10.19
C GLU A 180 4.03 18.24 10.30
N GLY A 181 4.29 19.24 9.42
CA GLY A 181 5.57 19.95 9.35
C GLY A 181 6.76 19.12 8.83
N ARG A 182 6.52 17.97 8.19
CA ARG A 182 7.56 17.08 7.66
C ARG A 182 7.30 16.67 6.22
N PRO A 183 8.35 16.35 5.45
CA PRO A 183 8.20 15.86 4.08
C PRO A 183 7.34 14.60 4.01
N SER A 184 6.40 14.59 3.08
CA SER A 184 5.59 13.40 2.81
C SER A 184 5.24 13.28 1.33
N VAL A 185 5.02 12.04 0.89
CA VAL A 185 4.62 11.70 -0.48
C VAL A 185 3.59 10.57 -0.44
N ALA A 186 2.66 10.58 -1.39
CA ALA A 186 1.77 9.43 -1.61
C ALA A 186 2.25 8.62 -2.82
N VAL A 187 2.07 7.30 -2.78
CA VAL A 187 2.30 6.39 -3.91
C VAL A 187 0.97 5.69 -4.19
N VAL A 188 0.52 5.78 -5.42
CA VAL A 188 -0.78 5.21 -5.87
C VAL A 188 -0.52 4.12 -6.89
N ALA A 189 -1.04 2.91 -6.62
CA ALA A 189 -0.97 1.77 -7.52
C ALA A 189 -2.31 1.04 -7.60
N ASN A 190 -2.77 0.72 -8.81
CA ASN A 190 -4.06 0.06 -9.02
C ASN A 190 -5.21 0.82 -8.33
N GLY A 191 -6.04 0.14 -7.54
CA GLY A 191 -7.08 0.76 -6.71
C GLY A 191 -8.38 1.05 -7.44
N GLY A 192 -9.37 1.49 -6.70
CA GLY A 192 -10.73 1.76 -7.19
C GLY A 192 -11.28 3.10 -6.71
N GLY A 193 -12.59 3.12 -6.46
CA GLY A 193 -13.28 4.33 -6.02
C GLY A 193 -12.82 4.89 -4.69
N ILE A 194 -12.47 4.03 -3.73
CA ILE A 194 -11.91 4.42 -2.43
C ILE A 194 -10.56 5.12 -2.67
N THR A 195 -9.72 4.54 -3.52
CA THR A 195 -8.41 5.13 -3.87
C THR A 195 -8.54 6.54 -4.44
N LEU A 196 -9.57 6.84 -5.23
CA LEU A 196 -9.81 8.22 -5.69
C LEU A 196 -10.11 9.17 -4.51
N THR A 197 -10.88 8.74 -3.52
CA THR A 197 -11.14 9.52 -2.30
C THR A 197 -9.85 9.76 -1.51
N GLU A 198 -8.98 8.76 -1.45
CA GLU A 198 -7.65 8.87 -0.83
C GLU A 198 -6.75 9.86 -1.59
N VAL A 199 -6.78 9.83 -2.92
CA VAL A 199 -6.05 10.81 -3.76
C VAL A 199 -6.57 12.23 -3.53
N GLU A 200 -7.90 12.43 -3.44
CA GLU A 200 -8.47 13.72 -3.08
C GLU A 200 -7.96 14.23 -1.72
N ALA A 201 -7.86 13.36 -0.72
CA ALA A 201 -7.32 13.73 0.58
C ALA A 201 -5.83 14.13 0.50
N ASN A 202 -5.03 13.43 -0.31
CA ASN A 202 -3.64 13.79 -0.57
C ASN A 202 -3.51 15.13 -1.30
N VAL A 203 -4.37 15.40 -2.29
CA VAL A 203 -4.43 16.67 -3.02
C VAL A 203 -4.79 17.81 -2.07
N ARG A 204 -5.82 17.64 -1.23
CA ARG A 204 -6.20 18.65 -0.20
C ARG A 204 -5.06 18.95 0.77
N ALA A 205 -4.21 17.97 1.05
CA ALA A 205 -3.01 18.14 1.89
C ALA A 205 -1.82 18.77 1.13
N GLY A 206 -1.95 19.09 -0.16
CA GLY A 206 -0.85 19.57 -1.00
C GLY A 206 0.28 18.56 -1.16
N ARG A 207 0.01 17.27 -0.98
CA ARG A 207 1.01 16.20 -1.00
C ARG A 207 1.32 15.81 -2.43
N ARG A 208 2.61 15.67 -2.76
CA ARG A 208 3.04 15.07 -4.02
C ARG A 208 2.59 13.62 -4.10
N ILE A 209 2.15 13.20 -5.29
CA ILE A 209 1.55 11.90 -5.53
C ILE A 209 2.29 11.21 -6.69
N ILE A 210 2.85 10.05 -6.43
CA ILE A 210 3.49 9.22 -7.44
C ILE A 210 2.46 8.22 -7.94
N LEU A 211 2.17 8.25 -9.23
CA LEU A 211 1.27 7.32 -9.91
C LEU A 211 2.07 6.20 -10.56
N ILE A 212 1.80 4.95 -10.20
CA ILE A 212 2.45 3.80 -10.82
C ILE A 212 1.68 3.41 -12.08
N GLU A 213 2.17 3.90 -13.23
CA GLU A 213 1.60 3.61 -14.56
C GLU A 213 1.76 2.13 -14.92
N GLY A 214 0.72 1.54 -15.46
CA GLY A 214 0.66 0.12 -15.81
C GLY A 214 0.29 -0.78 -14.64
N SER A 215 -0.05 -0.23 -13.48
CA SER A 215 -0.57 -0.98 -12.34
C SER A 215 -2.08 -1.20 -12.42
N GLY A 216 -2.78 -0.53 -13.32
CA GLY A 216 -4.20 -0.68 -13.62
C GLY A 216 -5.11 0.35 -12.92
N ARG A 217 -6.38 0.27 -13.24
CA ARG A 217 -7.54 0.90 -12.60
C ARG A 217 -7.36 2.39 -12.23
N ALA A 218 -7.48 2.78 -10.95
CA ALA A 218 -7.44 4.19 -10.51
C ALA A 218 -6.09 4.86 -10.79
N ALA A 219 -4.97 4.16 -10.65
CA ALA A 219 -3.66 4.71 -10.97
C ALA A 219 -3.56 5.07 -12.46
N ASP A 220 -3.95 4.14 -13.36
CA ASP A 220 -3.92 4.38 -14.81
C ASP A 220 -5.01 5.37 -15.27
N ALA A 221 -6.14 5.44 -14.55
CA ALA A 221 -7.16 6.45 -14.76
C ALA A 221 -6.61 7.87 -14.49
N LEU A 222 -5.85 8.04 -13.41
CA LEU A 222 -5.19 9.30 -13.06
C LEU A 222 -4.06 9.64 -14.04
N VAL A 223 -3.29 8.64 -14.48
CA VAL A 223 -2.28 8.82 -15.55
C VAL A 223 -2.95 9.33 -16.83
N SER A 224 -4.07 8.70 -17.24
CA SER A 224 -4.84 9.11 -18.41
C SER A 224 -5.41 10.53 -18.25
N LEU A 225 -5.85 10.89 -17.04
CA LEU A 225 -6.33 12.23 -16.73
C LEU A 225 -5.22 13.28 -16.90
N VAL A 226 -4.04 13.04 -16.33
CA VAL A 226 -2.87 13.93 -16.42
C VAL A 226 -2.41 14.09 -17.87
N ARG A 227 -2.37 13.00 -18.64
CA ARG A 227 -1.95 12.99 -20.05
C ARG A 227 -3.05 13.45 -21.01
N LYS A 228 -4.27 13.72 -20.53
CA LYS A 228 -5.44 14.05 -21.35
C LYS A 228 -5.73 12.98 -22.43
N SER A 229 -5.52 11.72 -22.10
CA SER A 229 -5.73 10.57 -22.98
C SER A 229 -6.92 9.73 -22.52
N THR A 230 -7.32 8.74 -23.36
CA THR A 230 -8.33 7.73 -23.03
C THR A 230 -7.67 6.36 -22.96
N SER A 231 -8.32 5.42 -22.29
CA SER A 231 -7.92 4.00 -22.24
C SER A 231 -8.89 3.16 -23.07
N PRO A 232 -8.46 2.03 -23.65
CA PRO A 232 -9.39 1.03 -24.18
C PRO A 232 -10.23 0.35 -23.09
N ASP A 233 -9.81 0.42 -21.83
CA ASP A 233 -10.51 -0.16 -20.68
C ASP A 233 -11.61 0.76 -20.17
N ALA A 234 -12.86 0.24 -20.14
CA ALA A 234 -14.03 0.98 -19.71
C ALA A 234 -14.01 1.34 -18.21
N GLU A 235 -13.44 0.49 -17.35
CA GLU A 235 -13.31 0.77 -15.92
C GLU A 235 -12.35 1.95 -15.70
N ILE A 236 -11.21 1.97 -16.39
CA ILE A 236 -10.25 3.07 -16.34
C ILE A 236 -10.91 4.38 -16.78
N ASN A 237 -11.68 4.38 -17.88
CA ASN A 237 -12.39 5.57 -18.34
C ASN A 237 -13.45 6.05 -17.34
N ASN A 238 -14.17 5.14 -16.70
CA ASN A 238 -15.16 5.47 -15.66
C ASN A 238 -14.48 6.09 -14.44
N LEU A 239 -13.38 5.54 -13.97
CA LEU A 239 -12.60 6.09 -12.85
C LEU A 239 -11.98 7.44 -13.23
N ARG A 240 -11.49 7.59 -14.48
CA ARG A 240 -11.01 8.87 -15.00
C ARG A 240 -12.09 9.95 -14.99
N ALA A 241 -13.31 9.64 -15.45
CA ALA A 241 -14.43 10.58 -15.43
C ALA A 241 -14.79 11.00 -13.99
N ARG A 242 -14.74 10.08 -13.02
CA ARG A 242 -14.94 10.40 -11.60
C ARG A 242 -13.84 11.31 -11.06
N ALA A 243 -12.57 11.04 -11.39
CA ALA A 243 -11.43 11.88 -11.01
C ALA A 243 -11.52 13.29 -11.61
N GLU A 244 -11.98 13.40 -12.86
CA GLU A 244 -12.22 14.68 -13.54
C GLU A 244 -13.35 15.47 -12.86
N LYS A 245 -14.47 14.82 -12.55
CA LYS A 245 -15.59 15.40 -11.79
C LYS A 245 -15.16 15.89 -10.41
N ALA A 246 -14.26 15.17 -9.75
CA ALA A 246 -13.66 15.57 -8.47
C ALA A 246 -12.67 16.75 -8.62
N GLY A 247 -12.36 17.17 -9.84
CA GLY A 247 -11.48 18.31 -10.12
C GLY A 247 -9.99 18.01 -10.00
N LEU A 248 -9.60 16.73 -9.97
CA LEU A 248 -8.19 16.31 -9.79
C LEU A 248 -7.29 16.78 -10.93
N ALA A 249 -7.84 16.99 -12.13
CA ALA A 249 -7.09 17.51 -13.28
C ALA A 249 -6.43 18.88 -13.01
N ARG A 250 -7.00 19.69 -12.10
CA ARG A 250 -6.48 21.02 -11.75
C ARG A 250 -5.21 20.97 -10.90
N HIS A 251 -4.87 19.82 -10.38
CA HIS A 251 -3.74 19.55 -9.49
C HIS A 251 -2.70 18.64 -10.16
N ALA A 252 -2.62 18.69 -11.50
CA ALA A 252 -1.70 17.85 -12.28
C ALA A 252 -0.21 18.06 -11.88
N ASP A 253 0.13 19.22 -11.34
CA ASP A 253 1.45 19.56 -10.80
C ASP A 253 1.86 18.75 -9.57
N LEU A 254 0.90 18.19 -8.84
CA LEU A 254 1.17 17.29 -7.72
C LEU A 254 1.47 15.84 -8.17
N PHE A 255 1.10 15.46 -9.40
CA PHE A 255 1.25 14.11 -9.88
C PHE A 255 2.59 13.87 -10.59
N HIS A 256 3.27 12.81 -10.22
CA HIS A 256 4.48 12.31 -10.86
C HIS A 256 4.25 10.87 -11.33
N ILE A 257 4.47 10.60 -12.61
CA ILE A 257 4.21 9.28 -13.21
C ILE A 257 5.49 8.47 -13.20
N VAL A 258 5.41 7.23 -12.67
CA VAL A 258 6.49 6.25 -12.69
C VAL A 258 5.97 4.97 -13.34
N PRO A 259 6.55 4.52 -14.46
CA PRO A 259 6.16 3.26 -15.08
C PRO A 259 6.46 2.06 -14.16
N LEU A 260 5.55 1.09 -14.12
CA LEU A 260 5.73 -0.15 -13.36
C LEU A 260 7.03 -0.88 -13.75
N GLN A 261 7.37 -0.88 -15.05
CA GLN A 261 8.60 -1.47 -15.57
C GLN A 261 9.86 -0.72 -15.15
N GLY A 262 9.73 0.51 -14.63
CA GLY A 262 10.85 1.27 -14.09
C GLY A 262 11.47 0.68 -12.82
N GLY A 263 10.72 -0.20 -12.15
CA GLY A 263 11.15 -0.98 -11.00
C GLY A 263 11.53 -0.14 -9.77
N ALA A 264 12.14 -0.80 -8.79
CA ALA A 264 12.49 -0.19 -7.50
C ALA A 264 13.36 1.06 -7.62
N SER A 265 14.32 1.09 -8.55
CA SER A 265 15.21 2.22 -8.72
C SER A 265 14.50 3.49 -9.17
N ALA A 266 13.50 3.37 -10.07
CA ALA A 266 12.70 4.51 -10.51
C ALA A 266 11.81 5.03 -9.38
N LEU A 267 11.12 4.14 -8.67
CA LEU A 267 10.29 4.52 -7.52
C LEU A 267 11.13 5.16 -6.40
N ARG A 268 12.30 4.59 -6.08
CA ARG A 268 13.22 5.17 -5.09
C ARG A 268 13.60 6.61 -5.43
N ARG A 269 13.98 6.88 -6.70
CA ARG A 269 14.34 8.23 -7.14
C ARG A 269 13.14 9.19 -7.03
N ALA A 270 11.96 8.76 -7.46
CA ALA A 270 10.75 9.56 -7.39
C ALA A 270 10.39 9.92 -5.94
N ILE A 271 10.42 8.96 -5.02
CA ILE A 271 10.19 9.19 -3.59
C ILE A 271 11.24 10.15 -3.04
N ALA A 272 12.53 9.91 -3.29
CA ALA A 272 13.62 10.77 -2.80
C ALA A 272 13.47 12.22 -3.31
N THR A 273 13.14 12.41 -4.58
CA THR A 273 12.89 13.74 -5.16
C THR A 273 11.68 14.42 -4.50
N ALA A 274 10.59 13.68 -4.29
CA ALA A 274 9.38 14.23 -3.68
C ALA A 274 9.60 14.63 -2.21
N LEU A 275 10.38 13.87 -1.46
CA LEU A 275 10.69 14.12 -0.05
C LEU A 275 11.79 15.17 0.15
N GLY A 276 12.59 15.48 -0.89
CA GLY A 276 13.75 16.34 -0.76
C GLY A 276 14.94 15.70 -0.02
N PRO A 277 16.01 16.45 0.23
CA PRO A 277 17.19 15.94 0.91
C PRO A 277 16.88 15.41 2.32
N ALA A 278 17.63 14.44 2.79
CA ALA A 278 17.61 14.02 4.19
C ALA A 278 18.17 15.18 5.05
N LYS A 279 17.49 15.45 6.16
CA LYS A 279 17.95 16.45 7.13
C LYS A 279 18.90 15.81 8.13
#